data_96a71d799913cfdfbb0c0ae94aa53e48
#
_entry.id   96a71d799913cfdfbb0c0ae94aa53e48
#
_cell.length_a   1.000
_cell.length_b   1.000
_cell.length_c   1.000
_cell.angle_alpha   90.00
_cell.angle_beta   90.00
_cell.angle_gamma   90.00
#
_symmetry.space_group_name_H-M   'P 1'
#
loop_
_entity.id
_entity.type
_entity.pdbx_description
1 polymer ?
#
loop_
_entity_poly.entity_id
_entity_poly.type
_entity_poly.pdbx_seq_one_letter_code
_entity_poly.pdbx_strand_id
1 'polypeptide(L)'
;MSERVTFELDGLDELAADLKKASSYYPDETKKAMKGLANRFVKDVQAEQPGYDQVLSTKKWKREVEASANNGNIEVNITNTHPLHHLLENGHEKWFMGNHIGGWVPGKYYTEKTRQNWNTTGKVAEELNKICQRVFKKVNL
;
A
#
# COMPACT_ATOMS: atom_id res chain seq x y z
N MET A 1 -4.71 -12.71 8.37
CA MET A 1 -5.17 -11.37 8.69
C MET A 1 -4.65 -10.39 7.67
N SER A 2 -5.51 -9.61 7.09
CA SER A 2 -5.14 -8.66 6.05
C SER A 2 -4.96 -7.27 6.65
N GLU A 3 -3.95 -6.54 6.19
CA GLU A 3 -3.78 -5.15 6.50
C GLU A 3 -4.12 -4.31 5.28
N ARG A 4 -5.04 -3.38 5.46
CA ARG A 4 -5.41 -2.42 4.42
C ARG A 4 -4.59 -1.16 4.60
N VAL A 5 -3.87 -0.78 3.57
CA VAL A 5 -3.10 0.45 3.54
C VAL A 5 -4.00 1.56 2.99
N THR A 6 -4.17 2.63 3.75
CA THR A 6 -4.98 3.77 3.36
C THR A 6 -4.11 5.02 3.28
N PHE A 7 -4.21 5.73 2.19
CA PHE A 7 -3.56 7.03 2.01
C PHE A 7 -4.61 8.14 2.11
N GLU A 8 -4.26 9.19 2.84
CA GLU A 8 -5.13 10.34 3.04
C GLU A 8 -4.82 11.42 2.00
N LEU A 9 -5.87 11.97 1.41
CA LEU A 9 -5.77 13.01 0.39
C LEU A 9 -6.32 14.36 0.88
N ASP A 10 -6.33 14.56 2.19
CA ASP A 10 -6.81 15.81 2.79
C ASP A 10 -5.93 16.98 2.33
N GLY A 11 -6.58 18.06 1.87
CA GLY A 11 -5.87 19.22 1.33
C GLY A 11 -5.35 19.02 -0.10
N LEU A 12 -5.69 17.92 -0.76
CA LEU A 12 -5.27 17.60 -2.13
C LEU A 12 -6.50 17.51 -3.06
N ASP A 13 -7.43 18.45 -2.93
CA ASP A 13 -8.71 18.40 -3.63
C ASP A 13 -8.57 18.35 -5.14
N GLU A 14 -7.65 19.11 -5.70
CA GLU A 14 -7.38 19.12 -7.15
C GLU A 14 -6.84 17.77 -7.63
N LEU A 15 -5.91 17.18 -6.88
CA LEU A 15 -5.36 15.86 -7.20
C LEU A 15 -6.43 14.77 -7.09
N ALA A 16 -7.27 14.83 -6.05
CA ALA A 16 -8.39 13.90 -5.89
C ALA A 16 -9.37 13.97 -7.05
N ALA A 17 -9.67 15.19 -7.52
CA ALA A 17 -10.55 15.41 -8.67
C ALA A 17 -9.92 14.83 -9.96
N ASP A 18 -8.63 15.03 -10.17
CA ASP A 18 -7.92 14.49 -11.32
C ASP A 18 -7.89 12.96 -11.31
N LEU A 19 -7.67 12.35 -10.16
CA LEU A 19 -7.71 10.90 -10.01
C LEU A 19 -9.10 10.33 -10.31
N LYS A 20 -10.13 11.00 -9.82
CA LYS A 20 -11.52 10.62 -10.09
C LYS A 20 -11.83 10.70 -11.58
N LYS A 21 -11.39 11.74 -12.25
CA LYS A 21 -11.54 11.91 -13.70
C LYS A 21 -10.79 10.80 -14.45
N ALA A 22 -9.55 10.51 -14.07
CA ALA A 22 -8.77 9.44 -14.68
C ALA A 22 -9.46 8.08 -14.51
N SER A 23 -9.98 7.79 -13.32
CA SER A 23 -10.68 6.54 -13.04
C SER A 23 -11.99 6.42 -13.83
N SER A 24 -12.75 7.52 -13.95
CA SER A 24 -14.02 7.53 -14.69
C SER A 24 -13.83 7.32 -16.19
N TYR A 25 -12.87 8.01 -16.79
CA TYR A 25 -12.68 7.97 -18.25
C TYR A 25 -11.73 6.88 -18.71
N TYR A 26 -10.76 6.50 -17.89
CA TYR A 26 -9.71 5.54 -18.24
C TYR A 26 -9.47 4.54 -17.12
N PRO A 27 -10.49 3.72 -16.76
CA PRO A 27 -10.37 2.83 -15.60
C PRO A 27 -9.25 1.80 -15.74
N ASP A 28 -9.05 1.23 -16.93
CA ASP A 28 -8.02 0.21 -17.13
C ASP A 28 -6.59 0.77 -17.01
N GLU A 29 -6.35 1.95 -17.60
CA GLU A 29 -5.05 2.62 -17.52
C GLU A 29 -4.76 3.09 -16.10
N THR A 30 -5.78 3.63 -15.41
CA THR A 30 -5.66 4.04 -14.01
C THR A 30 -5.37 2.85 -13.12
N LYS A 31 -6.05 1.74 -13.34
CA LYS A 31 -5.83 0.49 -12.60
C LYS A 31 -4.39 -0.01 -12.73
N LYS A 32 -3.85 -0.02 -13.95
CA LYS A 32 -2.45 -0.40 -14.20
C LYS A 32 -1.48 0.51 -13.45
N ALA A 33 -1.68 1.81 -13.53
CA ALA A 33 -0.81 2.79 -12.89
C ALA A 33 -0.85 2.68 -11.37
N MET A 34 -2.04 2.47 -10.79
CA MET A 34 -2.20 2.27 -9.34
C MET A 34 -1.56 0.96 -8.88
N LYS A 35 -1.59 -0.07 -9.70
CA LYS A 35 -0.89 -1.33 -9.39
C LYS A 35 0.63 -1.12 -9.31
N GLY A 36 1.17 -0.27 -10.16
CA GLY A 36 2.58 0.14 -10.09
C GLY A 36 2.91 0.86 -8.79
N LEU A 37 2.03 1.74 -8.32
CA LEU A 37 2.17 2.41 -7.02
C LEU A 37 2.19 1.39 -5.88
N ALA A 38 1.26 0.42 -5.91
CA ALA A 38 1.21 -0.64 -4.90
C ALA A 38 2.50 -1.46 -4.88
N ASN A 39 3.08 -1.75 -6.04
CA ASN A 39 4.36 -2.44 -6.14
C ASN A 39 5.50 -1.64 -5.52
N ARG A 40 5.55 -0.34 -5.74
CA ARG A 40 6.57 0.54 -5.13
C ARG A 40 6.41 0.59 -3.61
N PHE A 41 5.17 0.69 -3.12
CA PHE A 41 4.91 0.66 -1.68
C PHE A 41 5.42 -0.64 -1.04
N VAL A 42 5.12 -1.79 -1.64
CA VAL A 42 5.56 -3.09 -1.13
C VAL A 42 7.08 -3.18 -1.10
N LYS A 43 7.77 -2.66 -2.10
CA LYS A 43 9.24 -2.61 -2.13
C LYS A 43 9.80 -1.75 -1.01
N ASP A 44 9.16 -0.62 -0.72
CA ASP A 44 9.59 0.27 0.36
C ASP A 44 9.37 -0.38 1.73
N VAL A 45 8.28 -1.15 1.91
CA VAL A 45 8.05 -1.93 3.14
C VAL A 45 9.17 -2.96 3.32
N GLN A 46 9.53 -3.68 2.27
CA GLN A 46 10.60 -4.66 2.33
C GLN A 46 11.93 -4.02 2.69
N ALA A 47 12.22 -2.84 2.14
CA ALA A 47 13.45 -2.11 2.42
C ALA A 47 13.52 -1.58 3.85
N GLU A 48 12.39 -1.33 4.51
CA GLU A 48 12.32 -0.85 5.89
C GLU A 48 12.87 -1.87 6.89
N GLN A 49 12.74 -3.17 6.61
CA GLN A 49 13.23 -4.23 7.47
C GLN A 49 14.01 -5.28 6.68
N PRO A 50 15.28 -5.00 6.31
CA PRO A 50 16.12 -6.01 5.67
C PRO A 50 16.30 -7.24 6.59
N GLY A 51 16.29 -8.42 6.01
CA GLY A 51 16.43 -9.67 6.76
C GLY A 51 15.14 -10.41 7.01
N TYR A 52 13.98 -9.81 6.69
CA TYR A 52 12.67 -10.46 6.80
C TYR A 52 12.11 -10.83 5.43
N ASP A 53 12.97 -11.19 4.48
CA ASP A 53 12.57 -11.44 3.08
C ASP A 53 11.55 -12.57 2.93
N GLN A 54 11.56 -13.58 3.80
CA GLN A 54 10.58 -14.65 3.75
C GLN A 54 9.15 -14.16 3.97
N VAL A 55 8.98 -13.16 4.83
CA VAL A 55 7.67 -12.57 5.16
C VAL A 55 7.35 -11.38 4.27
N LEU A 56 8.36 -10.55 3.97
CA LEU A 56 8.20 -9.27 3.28
C LEU A 56 8.54 -9.32 1.79
N SER A 57 8.91 -10.48 1.26
CA SER A 57 9.14 -10.63 -0.18
C SER A 57 7.94 -10.10 -0.97
N THR A 58 8.21 -9.41 -2.07
CA THR A 58 7.15 -8.86 -2.93
C THR A 58 6.14 -9.92 -3.39
N LYS A 59 6.54 -11.19 -3.43
CA LYS A 59 5.67 -12.31 -3.77
C LYS A 59 4.65 -12.66 -2.68
N LYS A 60 4.87 -12.19 -1.45
CA LYS A 60 3.97 -12.46 -0.31
C LYS A 60 2.86 -11.42 -0.20
N TRP A 61 2.88 -10.40 -1.03
CA TRP A 61 1.89 -9.33 -1.00
C TRP A 61 0.88 -9.48 -2.12
N LYS A 62 -0.38 -9.50 -1.75
CA LYS A 62 -1.49 -9.45 -2.69
C LYS A 62 -1.86 -7.99 -2.93
N ARG A 63 -1.98 -7.61 -4.19
CA ARG A 63 -2.24 -6.25 -4.61
C ARG A 63 -3.47 -6.23 -5.49
N GLU A 64 -4.57 -5.71 -4.97
CA GLU A 64 -5.83 -5.60 -5.69
C GLU A 64 -6.16 -4.14 -5.92
N VAL A 65 -6.43 -3.78 -7.15
CA VAL A 65 -6.81 -2.42 -7.53
C VAL A 65 -8.13 -2.48 -8.31
N GLU A 66 -9.08 -1.65 -7.88
CA GLU A 66 -10.34 -1.48 -8.58
C GLU A 66 -10.52 -0.01 -8.93
N ALA A 67 -10.94 0.26 -10.16
CA ALA A 67 -11.27 1.58 -10.64
C ALA A 67 -12.65 1.51 -11.29
N SER A 68 -13.56 2.41 -10.89
CA SER A 68 -14.94 2.39 -11.37
C SER A 68 -15.20 3.57 -12.30
N ALA A 69 -15.60 3.28 -13.54
CA ALA A 69 -16.01 4.29 -14.51
C ALA A 69 -17.31 4.99 -14.09
N ASN A 70 -18.18 4.29 -13.33
CA ASN A 70 -19.48 4.84 -12.94
C ASN A 70 -19.39 5.97 -11.94
N ASN A 71 -18.51 5.86 -10.93
CA ASN A 71 -18.38 6.84 -9.86
C ASN A 71 -16.99 7.43 -9.71
N GLY A 72 -16.02 6.94 -10.50
CA GLY A 72 -14.64 7.40 -10.45
C GLY A 72 -13.86 6.96 -9.22
N ASN A 73 -14.41 6.09 -8.38
CA ASN A 73 -13.74 5.62 -7.18
C ASN A 73 -12.59 4.68 -7.52
N ILE A 74 -11.50 4.81 -6.76
CA ILE A 74 -10.33 3.95 -6.86
C ILE A 74 -10.12 3.31 -5.50
N GLU A 75 -9.96 1.99 -5.49
CA GLU A 75 -9.67 1.24 -4.28
C GLU A 75 -8.42 0.39 -4.50
N VAL A 76 -7.45 0.49 -3.59
CA VAL A 76 -6.22 -0.28 -3.62
C VAL A 76 -6.12 -1.05 -2.31
N ASN A 77 -6.09 -2.37 -2.39
CA ASN A 77 -5.94 -3.24 -1.23
C ASN A 77 -4.60 -3.97 -1.32
N ILE A 78 -3.75 -3.75 -0.33
CA ILE A 78 -2.44 -4.37 -0.23
C ILE A 78 -2.44 -5.26 1.01
N THR A 79 -2.24 -6.56 0.82
CA THR A 79 -2.37 -7.56 1.87
C THR A 79 -1.16 -8.48 1.86
N ASN A 80 -0.53 -8.69 3.01
CA ASN A 80 0.52 -9.70 3.14
C ASN A 80 -0.12 -11.07 3.40
N THR A 81 0.26 -12.06 2.61
CA THR A 81 -0.32 -13.40 2.68
C THR A 81 0.46 -14.37 3.59
N HIS A 82 1.62 -13.96 4.11
CA HIS A 82 2.40 -14.80 4.99
C HIS A 82 1.74 -14.92 6.38
N PRO A 83 1.59 -16.14 6.91
CA PRO A 83 0.87 -16.33 8.18
C PRO A 83 1.53 -15.65 9.38
N LEU A 84 2.83 -15.38 9.34
CA LEU A 84 3.55 -14.72 10.45
C LEU A 84 3.59 -13.20 10.36
N HIS A 85 3.05 -12.61 9.27
CA HIS A 85 3.12 -11.16 9.05
C HIS A 85 2.55 -10.35 10.22
N HIS A 86 1.36 -10.70 10.69
CA HIS A 86 0.71 -9.96 11.78
C HIS A 86 1.51 -9.99 13.08
N LEU A 87 2.23 -11.06 13.34
CA LEU A 87 3.08 -11.18 14.54
C LEU A 87 4.29 -10.24 14.45
N LEU A 88 4.93 -10.17 13.29
CA LEU A 88 6.05 -9.27 13.09
C LEU A 88 5.62 -7.80 13.08
N GLU A 89 4.48 -7.50 12.44
CA GLU A 89 3.96 -6.13 12.36
C GLU A 89 3.50 -5.61 13.72
N ASN A 90 2.67 -6.38 14.41
CA ASN A 90 1.95 -5.92 15.61
C ASN A 90 2.55 -6.40 16.93
N GLY A 91 3.45 -7.38 16.89
CA GLY A 91 3.99 -8.01 18.09
C GLY A 91 3.18 -9.22 18.51
N HIS A 92 3.67 -9.92 19.51
CA HIS A 92 3.02 -11.13 20.00
C HIS A 92 3.49 -11.49 21.41
N GLU A 93 2.73 -12.36 22.08
CA GLU A 93 3.14 -12.96 23.35
C GLU A 93 4.28 -13.96 23.14
N LYS A 94 5.13 -14.08 24.15
CA LYS A 94 6.27 -15.01 24.09
C LYS A 94 5.81 -16.44 24.38
N TRP A 95 6.23 -17.36 23.50
CA TRP A 95 5.95 -18.80 23.62
C TRP A 95 7.25 -19.59 23.52
N PHE A 96 7.31 -20.69 24.26
CA PHE A 96 8.42 -21.62 24.19
C PHE A 96 7.88 -23.06 24.25
N MET A 97 8.19 -23.85 23.25
CA MET A 97 7.76 -25.26 23.13
C MET A 97 6.25 -25.44 23.35
N GLY A 98 5.44 -24.54 22.76
CA GLY A 98 3.98 -24.60 22.87
C GLY A 98 3.40 -24.03 24.15
N ASN A 99 4.23 -23.55 25.06
CA ASN A 99 3.79 -22.99 26.34
C ASN A 99 3.99 -21.46 26.37
N HIS A 100 2.99 -20.76 26.87
CA HIS A 100 3.08 -19.33 27.12
C HIS A 100 4.05 -19.07 28.30
N ILE A 101 5.15 -18.35 28.04
CA ILE A 101 6.18 -18.11 29.06
C ILE A 101 6.13 -16.71 29.67
N GLY A 102 5.13 -15.91 29.29
CA GLY A 102 5.00 -14.54 29.75
C GLY A 102 5.86 -13.57 28.97
N GLY A 103 5.43 -12.31 28.96
CA GLY A 103 6.11 -11.24 28.25
C GLY A 103 5.61 -11.04 26.82
N TRP A 104 6.06 -9.94 26.24
CA TRP A 104 5.61 -9.47 24.93
C TRP A 104 6.81 -9.23 24.02
N VAL A 105 6.73 -9.70 22.77
CA VAL A 105 7.69 -9.35 21.72
C VAL A 105 7.13 -8.16 20.96
N PRO A 106 7.79 -6.98 20.98
CA PRO A 106 7.27 -5.80 20.28
C PRO A 106 7.16 -6.01 18.79
N GLY A 107 6.13 -5.43 18.18
CA GLY A 107 5.99 -5.38 16.74
C GLY A 107 7.03 -4.48 16.08
N LYS A 108 7.30 -4.71 14.83
CA LYS A 108 8.25 -3.91 14.04
C LYS A 108 7.57 -2.75 13.32
N TYR A 109 6.26 -2.84 13.09
CA TYR A 109 5.42 -1.80 12.48
C TYR A 109 5.97 -1.27 11.14
N TYR A 110 6.62 -2.12 10.35
CA TYR A 110 7.28 -1.70 9.12
C TYR A 110 6.29 -1.21 8.05
N THR A 111 5.10 -1.81 7.95
CA THR A 111 4.07 -1.35 7.02
C THR A 111 3.55 0.03 7.43
N GLU A 112 3.25 0.20 8.71
CA GLU A 112 2.78 1.47 9.26
C GLU A 112 3.84 2.56 9.15
N LYS A 113 5.10 2.24 9.43
CA LYS A 113 6.21 3.19 9.28
C LYS A 113 6.36 3.64 7.83
N THR A 114 6.26 2.71 6.88
CA THR A 114 6.33 3.03 5.46
C THR A 114 5.17 3.93 5.05
N ARG A 115 3.96 3.62 5.50
CA ARG A 115 2.77 4.42 5.24
C ARG A 115 2.92 5.85 5.78
N GLN A 116 3.38 5.99 7.02
CA GLN A 116 3.63 7.29 7.64
C GLN A 116 4.70 8.07 6.88
N ASN A 117 5.78 7.41 6.48
CA ASN A 117 6.84 8.05 5.71
C ASN A 117 6.32 8.57 4.36
N TRP A 118 5.52 7.79 3.66
CA TRP A 118 4.91 8.22 2.41
C TRP A 118 4.00 9.44 2.60
N ASN A 119 3.23 9.48 3.68
CA ASN A 119 2.35 10.61 3.99
C ASN A 119 3.13 11.87 4.37
N THR A 120 4.13 11.73 5.25
CA THR A 120 4.86 12.90 5.80
C THR A 120 5.85 13.51 4.83
N THR A 121 6.41 12.72 3.91
CA THR A 121 7.38 13.22 2.91
C THR A 121 6.70 13.75 1.64
N GLY A 122 5.39 13.65 1.54
CA GLY A 122 4.64 14.03 0.34
C GLY A 122 4.76 13.02 -0.81
N LYS A 123 5.28 11.84 -0.55
CA LYS A 123 5.48 10.82 -1.58
C LYS A 123 4.16 10.30 -2.15
N VAL A 124 3.10 10.23 -1.32
CA VAL A 124 1.76 9.84 -1.77
C VAL A 124 1.28 10.81 -2.86
N ALA A 125 1.32 12.11 -2.58
CA ALA A 125 0.90 13.13 -3.54
C ALA A 125 1.75 13.11 -4.81
N GLU A 126 3.07 12.97 -4.66
CA GLU A 126 4.00 12.89 -5.79
C GLU A 126 3.69 11.68 -6.69
N GLU A 127 3.52 10.50 -6.10
CA GLU A 127 3.23 9.27 -6.84
C GLU A 127 1.87 9.34 -7.54
N LEU A 128 0.85 9.87 -6.86
CA LEU A 128 -0.49 10.00 -7.44
C LEU A 128 -0.51 11.03 -8.57
N ASN A 129 0.23 12.13 -8.43
CA ASN A 129 0.37 13.13 -9.50
C ASN A 129 1.05 12.54 -10.73
N LYS A 130 2.09 11.74 -10.55
CA LYS A 130 2.74 11.03 -11.65
C LYS A 130 1.79 10.06 -12.36
N ILE A 131 0.92 9.41 -11.62
CA ILE A 131 -0.10 8.51 -12.19
C ILE A 131 -1.06 9.29 -13.07
N CYS A 132 -1.59 10.41 -12.61
CA CYS A 132 -2.48 11.26 -13.39
C CYS A 132 -1.81 11.73 -14.69
N GLN A 133 -0.58 12.22 -14.59
CA GLN A 133 0.18 12.68 -15.76
C GLN A 133 0.40 11.54 -16.76
N ARG A 134 0.75 10.35 -16.28
CA ARG A 134 0.98 9.18 -17.12
C ARG A 134 -0.28 8.74 -17.85
N VAL A 135 -1.40 8.66 -17.14
CA VAL A 135 -2.68 8.25 -17.71
C VAL A 135 -3.13 9.25 -18.79
N PHE A 136 -3.13 10.54 -18.47
CA PHE A 136 -3.58 11.58 -19.42
C PHE A 136 -2.66 11.67 -20.64
N LYS A 137 -1.35 11.56 -20.44
CA LYS A 137 -0.39 11.54 -21.55
C LYS A 137 -0.59 10.35 -22.48
N LYS A 138 -0.80 9.16 -21.91
CA LYS A 138 -0.97 7.92 -22.68
C LYS A 138 -2.23 7.95 -23.54
N VAL A 139 -3.26 8.65 -23.11
CA VAL A 139 -4.54 8.77 -23.81
C VAL A 139 -4.67 10.10 -24.56
N ASN A 140 -3.60 10.86 -24.67
CA ASN A 140 -3.52 12.13 -25.42
C ASN A 140 -4.47 13.21 -24.91
N LEU A 141 -4.54 13.37 -23.60
CA LEU A 141 -5.31 14.46 -22.99
C LEU A 141 -4.42 15.61 -22.53
#